data_1e8c31d2a9c65a1d38adc6b664248085
#
_entry.id   1e8c31d2a9c65a1d38adc6b664248085
#
_cell.length_a   1.000
_cell.length_b   1.000
_cell.length_c   1.000
_cell.angle_alpha   90.00
_cell.angle_beta   90.00
_cell.angle_gamma   90.00
#
_symmetry.space_group_name_H-M   'P 1'
#
loop_
_entity.id
_entity.type
_entity.pdbx_description
1 polymer ?
#
loop_
_entity_poly.entity_id
_entity_poly.type
_entity_poly.pdbx_seq_one_letter_code
_entity_poly.pdbx_strand_id
1 'polypeptide(L)'
;TSRGLGDVYKRQLLPEIPVMKSNYPLWETIYSDWIPTWASAPLSFLLYGIIGYFLIELNNTFAIIRMRASVQTAIYFLLISVCPVMHQLYAGDIASTAFLISLFFLFKGYQHPRPAGILFYSFLFIGAGSLFFPQLTLFIPIFWIGAYSFQALTPKSFFGGLIGWTLPYWFLFGHAYFYGEIELFYQPFIELVTFHPITLWNFPLWEIATLGYLFLLFIVSSVHCLVAGYEDKIRTRSYLHFLIFLTFCIFVYILSVSYTHLRAHET
;
A
#
# COMPACT_ATOMS: atom_id res chain seq x y z
N THR A 1 -21.46 27.59 -34.29
CA THR A 1 -21.52 26.81 -33.02
C THR A 1 -20.72 25.53 -33.10
N SER A 2 -19.41 25.62 -33.32
CA SER A 2 -18.48 24.48 -33.44
C SER A 2 -17.92 23.98 -32.09
N ARG A 3 -18.32 24.55 -30.97
CA ARG A 3 -17.87 24.11 -29.62
C ARG A 3 -18.47 22.78 -29.15
N GLY A 4 -19.66 22.41 -29.63
CA GLY A 4 -20.34 21.19 -29.19
C GLY A 4 -19.78 19.88 -29.76
N LEU A 5 -19.20 19.90 -30.96
CA LEU A 5 -18.66 18.69 -31.59
C LEU A 5 -17.32 18.24 -30.93
N GLY A 6 -16.49 19.21 -30.52
CA GLY A 6 -15.23 18.91 -29.83
C GLY A 6 -15.42 18.27 -28.45
N ASP A 7 -16.47 18.67 -27.71
CA ASP A 7 -16.78 18.11 -26.41
C ASP A 7 -17.39 16.71 -26.49
N VAL A 8 -18.18 16.44 -27.54
CA VAL A 8 -18.74 15.10 -27.81
C VAL A 8 -17.62 14.12 -28.20
N TYR A 9 -16.67 14.55 -29.04
CA TYR A 9 -15.51 13.73 -29.41
C TYR A 9 -14.57 13.45 -28.24
N LYS A 10 -14.35 14.43 -27.36
CA LYS A 10 -13.57 14.21 -26.12
C LYS A 10 -14.24 13.20 -25.18
N ARG A 11 -15.57 13.25 -25.04
CA ARG A 11 -16.31 12.28 -24.20
C ARG A 11 -16.34 10.87 -24.79
N GLN A 12 -16.22 10.71 -26.10
CA GLN A 12 -16.20 9.38 -26.72
C GLN A 12 -14.81 8.73 -26.75
N LEU A 13 -13.73 9.52 -26.68
CA LEU A 13 -12.35 9.02 -26.71
C LEU A 13 -11.72 8.78 -25.32
N LEU A 14 -12.26 9.43 -24.29
CA LEU A 14 -11.83 9.21 -22.92
C LEU A 14 -13.02 8.62 -22.17
N PRO A 15 -12.97 7.33 -21.79
CA PRO A 15 -13.97 6.79 -20.88
C PRO A 15 -14.01 7.67 -19.63
N GLU A 16 -15.20 8.06 -19.20
CA GLU A 16 -15.36 8.76 -17.91
C GLU A 16 -14.82 7.82 -16.84
N ILE A 17 -13.63 8.15 -16.33
CA ILE A 17 -13.03 7.40 -15.24
C ILE A 17 -13.93 7.66 -14.04
N PRO A 18 -14.61 6.64 -13.48
CA PRO A 18 -15.45 6.84 -12.33
C PRO A 18 -14.60 7.42 -11.20
N VAL A 19 -14.98 8.61 -10.74
CA VAL A 19 -14.36 9.20 -9.55
C VAL A 19 -14.74 8.30 -8.37
N MET A 20 -13.86 7.41 -7.98
CA MET A 20 -14.04 6.65 -6.75
C MET A 20 -14.01 7.65 -5.59
N LYS A 21 -15.16 7.97 -5.01
CA LYS A 21 -15.21 8.67 -3.73
C LYS A 21 -14.52 7.79 -2.70
N SER A 22 -13.39 8.24 -2.20
CA SER A 22 -12.80 7.59 -1.04
C SER A 22 -13.60 8.05 0.18
N ASN A 23 -14.05 7.11 0.99
CA ASN A 23 -14.76 7.43 2.23
C ASN A 23 -13.81 7.91 3.35
N TYR A 24 -12.58 8.30 3.02
CA TYR A 24 -11.58 8.72 4.00
C TYR A 24 -11.61 10.25 4.16
N PRO A 25 -12.15 10.77 5.28
CA PRO A 25 -12.41 12.20 5.44
C PRO A 25 -11.14 13.05 5.44
N LEU A 26 -10.07 12.56 6.04
CA LEU A 26 -8.78 13.26 6.03
C LEU A 26 -8.24 13.39 4.60
N TRP A 27 -8.44 12.35 3.77
CA TRP A 27 -8.09 12.40 2.36
C TRP A 27 -8.98 13.37 1.58
N GLU A 28 -10.31 13.34 1.80
CA GLU A 28 -11.24 14.25 1.14
C GLU A 28 -10.92 15.70 1.44
N THR A 29 -10.63 16.06 2.69
CA THR A 29 -10.25 17.41 3.09
C THR A 29 -8.98 17.85 2.37
N ILE A 30 -7.94 17.04 2.34
CA ILE A 30 -6.68 17.39 1.68
C ILE A 30 -6.86 17.45 0.15
N TYR A 31 -7.61 16.50 -0.43
CA TYR A 31 -7.80 16.43 -1.87
C TYR A 31 -8.66 17.59 -2.39
N SER A 32 -9.75 17.96 -1.68
CA SER A 32 -10.65 19.04 -2.10
C SER A 32 -10.02 20.43 -1.94
N ASP A 33 -9.30 20.66 -0.84
CA ASP A 33 -8.88 22.00 -0.46
C ASP A 33 -7.49 22.36 -0.98
N TRP A 34 -6.62 21.37 -1.16
CA TRP A 34 -5.20 21.63 -1.46
C TRP A 34 -4.78 21.18 -2.85
N ILE A 35 -5.48 20.22 -3.46
CA ILE A 35 -5.05 19.64 -4.74
C ILE A 35 -5.98 20.11 -5.87
N PRO A 36 -5.54 20.99 -6.76
CA PRO A 36 -6.33 21.37 -7.92
C PRO A 36 -6.49 20.17 -8.87
N THR A 37 -7.64 20.06 -9.52
CA THR A 37 -8.02 18.92 -10.38
C THR A 37 -7.00 18.62 -11.48
N TRP A 38 -6.31 19.64 -12.00
CA TRP A 38 -5.28 19.46 -13.02
C TRP A 38 -3.98 18.84 -12.46
N ALA A 39 -3.72 18.95 -11.14
CA ALA A 39 -2.52 18.47 -10.51
C ALA A 39 -2.62 16.98 -10.09
N SER A 40 -3.83 16.40 -10.05
CA SER A 40 -4.04 15.03 -9.60
C SER A 40 -3.28 14.01 -10.46
N ALA A 41 -3.38 14.08 -11.78
CA ALA A 41 -2.71 13.17 -12.70
C ALA A 41 -1.17 13.31 -12.68
N PRO A 42 -0.57 14.53 -12.75
CA PRO A 42 0.88 14.69 -12.60
C PRO A 42 1.40 14.19 -11.25
N LEU A 43 0.65 14.40 -10.16
CA LEU A 43 1.05 13.98 -8.81
C LEU A 43 0.98 12.45 -8.65
N SER A 44 -0.06 11.81 -9.20
CA SER A 44 -0.17 10.34 -9.29
C SER A 44 1.02 9.75 -10.06
N PHE A 45 1.34 10.31 -11.23
CA PHE A 45 2.48 9.88 -12.03
C PHE A 45 3.81 10.02 -11.27
N LEU A 46 3.99 11.11 -10.52
CA LEU A 46 5.16 11.32 -9.68
C LEU A 46 5.27 10.26 -8.58
N LEU A 47 4.17 9.94 -7.89
CA LEU A 47 4.15 8.88 -6.87
C LEU A 47 4.49 7.52 -7.46
N TYR A 48 3.95 7.17 -8.63
CA TYR A 48 4.32 5.93 -9.31
C TYR A 48 5.80 5.91 -9.72
N GLY A 49 6.35 7.06 -10.13
CA GLY A 49 7.79 7.21 -10.36
C GLY A 49 8.62 6.95 -9.10
N ILE A 50 8.17 7.48 -7.95
CA ILE A 50 8.81 7.23 -6.64
C ILE A 50 8.74 5.75 -6.28
N ILE A 51 7.58 5.11 -6.43
CA ILE A 51 7.43 3.67 -6.17
C ILE A 51 8.37 2.87 -7.08
N GLY A 52 8.39 3.19 -8.39
CA GLY A 52 9.31 2.55 -9.34
C GLY A 52 10.77 2.70 -8.95
N TYR A 53 11.19 3.88 -8.51
CA TYR A 53 12.53 4.13 -7.99
C TYR A 53 12.83 3.28 -6.74
N PHE A 54 11.93 3.25 -5.76
CA PHE A 54 12.11 2.44 -4.56
C PHE A 54 12.14 0.94 -4.85
N LEU A 55 11.41 0.44 -5.84
CA LEU A 55 11.49 -0.95 -6.28
C LEU A 55 12.89 -1.29 -6.80
N ILE A 56 13.50 -0.38 -7.59
CA ILE A 56 14.88 -0.54 -8.07
C ILE A 56 15.85 -0.52 -6.90
N GLU A 57 15.72 0.47 -6.03
CA GLU A 57 16.61 0.66 -4.88
C GLU A 57 16.54 -0.52 -3.90
N LEU A 58 15.34 -1.04 -3.67
CA LEU A 58 15.11 -2.21 -2.82
C LEU A 58 15.83 -3.43 -3.38
N ASN A 59 15.74 -3.67 -4.69
CA ASN A 59 16.46 -4.79 -5.30
C ASN A 59 17.99 -4.56 -5.34
N ASN A 60 18.46 -3.33 -5.61
CA ASN A 60 19.89 -3.02 -5.64
C ASN A 60 20.54 -3.15 -4.26
N THR A 61 19.84 -2.68 -3.21
CA THR A 61 20.36 -2.69 -1.84
C THR A 61 20.32 -4.09 -1.21
N PHE A 62 19.26 -4.84 -1.46
CA PHE A 62 19.02 -6.12 -0.76
C PHE A 62 19.27 -7.35 -1.64
N ALA A 63 19.48 -7.17 -2.94
CA ALA A 63 19.70 -8.24 -3.92
C ALA A 63 18.63 -9.34 -3.83
N ILE A 64 17.34 -8.93 -3.84
CA ILE A 64 16.20 -9.81 -3.63
C ILE A 64 16.02 -10.71 -4.86
N ILE A 65 16.14 -10.13 -6.05
CA ILE A 65 15.97 -10.83 -7.32
C ILE A 65 17.31 -10.84 -8.05
N ARG A 66 17.69 -12.01 -8.60
CA ARG A 66 18.93 -12.19 -9.36
C ARG A 66 18.92 -11.51 -10.74
N MET A 67 17.76 -11.01 -11.17
CA MET A 67 17.59 -10.27 -12.43
C MET A 67 17.87 -8.78 -12.26
N ARG A 68 18.06 -8.10 -13.40
CA ARG A 68 18.20 -6.64 -13.40
C ARG A 68 16.95 -5.99 -12.80
N ALA A 69 17.15 -5.05 -11.89
CA ALA A 69 16.06 -4.31 -11.20
C ALA A 69 15.08 -3.62 -12.16
N SER A 70 15.52 -3.28 -13.38
CA SER A 70 14.69 -2.66 -14.41
C SER A 70 13.49 -3.51 -14.87
N VAL A 71 13.61 -4.85 -14.83
CA VAL A 71 12.54 -5.74 -15.29
C VAL A 71 11.31 -5.67 -14.37
N GLN A 72 11.50 -5.72 -13.06
CA GLN A 72 10.40 -5.60 -12.10
C GLN A 72 9.69 -4.26 -12.20
N THR A 73 10.46 -3.17 -12.41
CA THR A 73 9.91 -1.84 -12.56
C THR A 73 9.17 -1.67 -13.88
N ALA A 74 9.67 -2.28 -14.96
CA ALA A 74 8.97 -2.31 -16.24
C ALA A 74 7.62 -3.03 -16.14
N ILE A 75 7.57 -4.19 -15.46
CA ILE A 75 6.32 -4.93 -15.21
C ILE A 75 5.35 -4.08 -14.36
N TYR A 76 5.85 -3.41 -13.33
CA TYR A 76 5.07 -2.52 -12.49
C TYR A 76 4.41 -1.40 -13.30
N PHE A 77 5.18 -0.67 -14.13
CA PHE A 77 4.63 0.39 -15.00
C PHE A 77 3.66 -0.15 -16.05
N LEU A 78 3.93 -1.35 -16.59
CA LEU A 78 3.01 -1.99 -17.52
C LEU A 78 1.66 -2.29 -16.85
N LEU A 79 1.67 -2.84 -15.63
CA LEU A 79 0.44 -3.14 -14.89
C LEU A 79 -0.37 -1.87 -14.59
N ILE A 80 0.30 -0.77 -14.17
CA ILE A 80 -0.38 0.50 -13.92
C ILE A 80 -0.97 1.07 -15.20
N SER A 81 -0.24 1.01 -16.33
CA SER A 81 -0.70 1.59 -17.60
C SER A 81 -1.94 0.89 -18.16
N VAL A 82 -2.15 -0.38 -17.82
CA VAL A 82 -3.33 -1.16 -18.24
C VAL A 82 -4.59 -0.78 -17.45
N CYS A 83 -4.44 -0.21 -16.24
CA CYS A 83 -5.55 0.16 -15.37
C CYS A 83 -5.84 1.67 -15.46
N PRO A 84 -6.86 2.14 -16.25
CA PRO A 84 -7.16 3.58 -16.37
C PRO A 84 -7.54 4.25 -15.05
N VAL A 85 -8.12 3.49 -14.13
CA VAL A 85 -8.51 3.98 -12.79
C VAL A 85 -7.30 4.46 -12.00
N MET A 86 -6.12 3.84 -12.19
CA MET A 86 -4.88 4.20 -11.52
C MET A 86 -4.26 5.52 -12.00
N HIS A 87 -4.83 6.19 -13.03
CA HIS A 87 -4.30 7.47 -13.52
C HIS A 87 -4.78 8.68 -12.71
N GLN A 88 -5.61 8.47 -11.70
CA GLN A 88 -6.03 9.49 -10.75
C GLN A 88 -5.31 9.27 -9.42
N LEU A 89 -5.14 10.36 -8.67
CA LEU A 89 -4.52 10.31 -7.35
C LEU A 89 -5.51 9.78 -6.30
N TYR A 90 -5.13 8.71 -5.62
CA TYR A 90 -5.91 8.09 -4.54
C TYR A 90 -5.13 8.06 -3.22
N ALA A 91 -5.87 7.96 -2.12
CA ALA A 91 -5.29 7.72 -0.81
C ALA A 91 -4.38 6.48 -0.78
N GLY A 92 -4.75 5.45 -1.54
CA GLY A 92 -3.97 4.22 -1.71
C GLY A 92 -2.59 4.43 -2.33
N ASP A 93 -2.39 5.46 -3.16
CA ASP A 93 -1.09 5.74 -3.80
C ASP A 93 -0.08 6.27 -2.76
N ILE A 94 -0.55 7.12 -1.84
CA ILE A 94 0.26 7.61 -0.73
C ILE A 94 0.54 6.46 0.25
N ALA A 95 -0.47 5.67 0.57
CA ALA A 95 -0.35 4.54 1.47
C ALA A 95 0.62 3.48 0.93
N SER A 96 0.55 3.14 -0.38
CA SER A 96 1.46 2.18 -1.02
C SER A 96 2.89 2.69 -1.07
N THR A 97 3.08 3.99 -1.32
CA THR A 97 4.41 4.63 -1.27
C THR A 97 4.99 4.55 0.15
N ALA A 98 4.20 4.93 1.16
CA ALA A 98 4.62 4.87 2.56
C ALA A 98 4.92 3.41 3.00
N PHE A 99 4.10 2.47 2.56
CA PHE A 99 4.29 1.04 2.83
C PHE A 99 5.60 0.51 2.24
N LEU A 100 5.94 0.88 1.00
CA LEU A 100 7.17 0.47 0.35
C LEU A 100 8.41 1.06 1.04
N ILE A 101 8.35 2.33 1.43
CA ILE A 101 9.40 2.97 2.22
C ILE A 101 9.56 2.28 3.58
N SER A 102 8.46 1.95 4.23
CA SER A 102 8.46 1.22 5.49
C SER A 102 9.13 -0.16 5.35
N LEU A 103 8.81 -0.89 4.28
CA LEU A 103 9.41 -2.18 3.95
C LEU A 103 10.92 -2.06 3.72
N PHE A 104 11.37 -1.01 3.04
CA PHE A 104 12.79 -0.73 2.85
C PHE A 104 13.52 -0.59 4.18
N PHE A 105 12.97 0.18 5.14
CA PHE A 105 13.55 0.31 6.47
C PHE A 105 13.50 -1.00 7.25
N LEU A 106 12.42 -1.77 7.16
CA LEU A 106 12.31 -3.07 7.82
C LEU A 106 13.44 -4.01 7.35
N PHE A 107 13.71 -4.09 6.04
CA PHE A 107 14.79 -4.91 5.49
C PHE A 107 16.17 -4.41 5.90
N LYS A 108 16.35 -3.09 6.00
CA LYS A 108 17.59 -2.50 6.52
C LYS A 108 17.86 -2.88 7.96
N GLY A 109 16.83 -3.24 8.72
CA GLY A 109 16.91 -3.72 10.10
C GLY A 109 17.52 -5.12 10.25
N TYR A 110 17.66 -5.91 9.17
CA TYR A 110 18.15 -7.29 9.24
C TYR A 110 19.50 -7.39 9.95
N GLN A 111 19.51 -8.09 11.11
CA GLN A 111 20.70 -8.29 11.96
C GLN A 111 21.49 -7.01 12.25
N HIS A 112 20.81 -5.86 12.29
CA HIS A 112 21.48 -4.60 12.54
C HIS A 112 21.81 -4.46 14.03
N PRO A 113 23.02 -4.00 14.42
CA PRO A 113 23.45 -3.93 15.83
C PRO A 113 22.62 -2.94 16.67
N ARG A 114 22.03 -1.92 16.02
CA ARG A 114 21.17 -0.92 16.67
C ARG A 114 19.88 -0.73 15.87
N PRO A 115 18.95 -1.69 15.94
CA PRO A 115 17.76 -1.69 15.07
C PRO A 115 16.69 -0.67 15.48
N ALA A 116 16.74 -0.11 16.70
CA ALA A 116 15.68 0.72 17.27
C ALA A 116 15.32 1.94 16.38
N GLY A 117 16.30 2.70 15.91
CA GLY A 117 16.05 3.84 15.02
C GLY A 117 15.54 3.41 13.65
N ILE A 118 15.99 2.27 13.14
CA ILE A 118 15.57 1.77 11.83
C ILE A 118 14.11 1.32 11.89
N LEU A 119 13.73 0.58 12.94
CA LEU A 119 12.34 0.16 13.16
C LEU A 119 11.44 1.37 13.47
N PHE A 120 11.93 2.39 14.18
CA PHE A 120 11.21 3.65 14.34
C PHE A 120 10.79 4.23 12.99
N TYR A 121 11.72 4.37 12.03
CA TYR A 121 11.38 4.87 10.68
C TYR A 121 10.42 3.94 9.93
N SER A 122 10.63 2.62 10.01
CA SER A 122 9.73 1.68 9.38
C SER A 122 8.29 1.87 9.85
N PHE A 123 8.07 1.90 11.15
CA PHE A 123 6.74 2.06 11.74
C PHE A 123 6.19 3.49 11.60
N LEU A 124 7.06 4.51 11.54
CA LEU A 124 6.67 5.88 11.27
C LEU A 124 5.99 6.01 9.89
N PHE A 125 6.57 5.38 8.86
CA PHE A 125 5.97 5.42 7.52
C PHE A 125 4.67 4.60 7.43
N ILE A 126 4.54 3.47 8.13
CA ILE A 126 3.25 2.78 8.26
C ILE A 126 2.22 3.69 8.94
N GLY A 127 2.59 4.33 10.06
CA GLY A 127 1.72 5.25 10.76
C GLY A 127 1.29 6.44 9.89
N ALA A 128 2.22 7.03 9.14
CA ALA A 128 1.90 8.13 8.23
C ALA A 128 0.98 7.68 7.09
N GLY A 129 1.23 6.52 6.48
CA GLY A 129 0.36 5.95 5.44
C GLY A 129 -1.02 5.58 5.96
N SER A 130 -1.12 5.11 7.21
CA SER A 130 -2.38 4.73 7.84
C SER A 130 -3.30 5.91 8.18
N LEU A 131 -2.80 7.13 8.22
CA LEU A 131 -3.63 8.33 8.31
C LEU A 131 -4.51 8.53 7.07
N PHE A 132 -3.99 8.17 5.89
CA PHE A 132 -4.71 8.28 4.61
C PHE A 132 -5.47 7.00 4.26
N PHE A 133 -4.96 5.85 4.68
CA PHE A 133 -5.54 4.53 4.45
C PHE A 133 -5.48 3.71 5.75
N PRO A 134 -6.48 3.82 6.63
CA PRO A 134 -6.47 3.24 7.98
C PRO A 134 -6.20 1.73 8.02
N GLN A 135 -6.63 0.99 7.00
CA GLN A 135 -6.43 -0.45 6.90
C GLN A 135 -4.95 -0.86 6.86
N LEU A 136 -4.04 0.08 6.56
CA LEU A 136 -2.61 -0.17 6.63
C LEU A 136 -2.14 -0.52 8.05
N THR A 137 -2.87 -0.07 9.07
CA THR A 137 -2.62 -0.42 10.48
C THR A 137 -2.68 -1.93 10.73
N LEU A 138 -3.49 -2.68 9.96
CA LEU A 138 -3.59 -4.14 10.06
C LEU A 138 -2.28 -4.86 9.71
N PHE A 139 -1.37 -4.20 9.02
CA PHE A 139 -0.06 -4.76 8.68
C PHE A 139 0.99 -4.59 9.78
N ILE A 140 0.72 -3.82 10.83
CA ILE A 140 1.63 -3.63 11.97
C ILE A 140 2.05 -4.96 12.62
N PRO A 141 1.13 -5.89 12.96
CA PRO A 141 1.52 -7.20 13.49
C PRO A 141 2.43 -7.98 12.53
N ILE A 142 2.19 -7.88 11.21
CA ILE A 142 3.01 -8.55 10.19
C ILE A 142 4.42 -7.98 10.19
N PHE A 143 4.57 -6.66 10.34
CA PHE A 143 5.88 -6.01 10.44
C PHE A 143 6.63 -6.39 11.74
N TRP A 144 5.91 -6.63 12.85
CA TRP A 144 6.53 -7.18 14.06
C TRP A 144 7.04 -8.61 13.85
N ILE A 145 6.28 -9.45 13.13
CA ILE A 145 6.71 -10.80 12.75
C ILE A 145 7.95 -10.69 11.84
N GLY A 146 7.97 -9.76 10.89
CA GLY A 146 9.14 -9.49 10.05
C GLY A 146 10.35 -9.05 10.85
N ALA A 147 10.20 -8.10 11.77
CA ALA A 147 11.27 -7.65 12.65
C ALA A 147 11.84 -8.78 13.53
N TYR A 148 10.98 -9.69 13.99
CA TYR A 148 11.40 -10.89 14.71
C TYR A 148 12.18 -11.84 13.80
N SER A 149 11.67 -12.15 12.61
CA SER A 149 12.35 -13.02 11.63
C SER A 149 13.72 -12.48 11.21
N PHE A 150 13.87 -11.16 11.16
CA PHE A 150 15.12 -10.49 10.79
C PHE A 150 16.08 -10.31 11.98
N GLN A 151 15.74 -10.84 13.15
CA GLN A 151 16.53 -10.70 14.39
C GLN A 151 16.77 -9.22 14.76
N ALA A 152 15.86 -8.34 14.37
CA ALA A 152 15.86 -6.92 14.67
C ALA A 152 15.00 -6.56 15.88
N LEU A 153 14.20 -7.50 16.40
CA LEU A 153 13.29 -7.26 17.48
C LEU A 153 14.03 -7.35 18.84
N THR A 154 14.24 -6.21 19.45
CA THR A 154 14.74 -6.04 20.81
C THR A 154 13.74 -5.22 21.62
N PRO A 155 13.73 -5.21 22.95
CA PRO A 155 12.84 -4.35 23.71
C PRO A 155 12.94 -2.88 23.32
N LYS A 156 14.16 -2.39 23.06
CA LYS A 156 14.38 -1.00 22.61
C LYS A 156 13.79 -0.74 21.22
N SER A 157 13.93 -1.69 20.30
CA SER A 157 13.39 -1.54 18.95
C SER A 157 11.87 -1.70 18.90
N PHE A 158 11.30 -2.50 19.80
CA PHE A 158 9.85 -2.59 19.98
C PHE A 158 9.26 -1.24 20.38
N PHE A 159 9.78 -0.64 21.47
CA PHE A 159 9.31 0.70 21.86
C PHE A 159 9.61 1.76 20.81
N GLY A 160 10.74 1.66 20.10
CA GLY A 160 11.05 2.54 18.97
C GLY A 160 10.00 2.45 17.87
N GLY A 161 9.60 1.25 17.48
CA GLY A 161 8.53 1.03 16.51
C GLY A 161 7.17 1.55 16.99
N LEU A 162 6.82 1.29 18.26
CA LEU A 162 5.56 1.77 18.84
C LEU A 162 5.49 3.31 18.80
N ILE A 163 6.56 3.99 19.22
CA ILE A 163 6.63 5.46 19.15
C ILE A 163 6.56 5.93 17.68
N GLY A 164 7.26 5.25 16.76
CA GLY A 164 7.22 5.57 15.35
C GLY A 164 5.79 5.52 14.79
N TRP A 165 5.04 4.46 15.10
CA TRP A 165 3.66 4.32 14.65
C TRP A 165 2.72 5.36 15.28
N THR A 166 2.85 5.64 16.58
CA THR A 166 1.96 6.57 17.28
C THR A 166 2.24 8.05 16.96
N LEU A 167 3.45 8.37 16.52
CA LEU A 167 3.87 9.75 16.29
C LEU A 167 3.00 10.51 15.26
N PRO A 168 2.66 9.97 14.08
CA PRO A 168 1.77 10.65 13.14
C PRO A 168 0.37 10.90 13.73
N TYR A 169 -0.16 9.97 14.51
CA TYR A 169 -1.45 10.12 15.20
C TYR A 169 -1.39 11.18 16.30
N TRP A 170 -0.25 11.32 16.97
CA TRP A 170 -0.04 12.38 17.94
C TRP A 170 -0.09 13.77 17.29
N PHE A 171 0.52 13.93 16.13
CA PHE A 171 0.42 15.19 15.37
C PHE A 171 -1.00 15.45 14.87
N LEU A 172 -1.69 14.43 14.40
CA LEU A 172 -3.09 14.53 13.98
C LEU A 172 -3.98 14.95 15.16
N PHE A 173 -3.77 14.34 16.34
CA PHE A 173 -4.49 14.71 17.56
C PHE A 173 -4.24 16.18 17.96
N GLY A 174 -2.98 16.61 17.93
CA GLY A 174 -2.62 18.00 18.23
C GLY A 174 -3.29 18.98 17.28
N HIS A 175 -3.30 18.69 15.98
CA HIS A 175 -3.99 19.49 14.97
C HIS A 175 -5.50 19.52 15.22
N ALA A 176 -6.14 18.36 15.36
CA ALA A 176 -7.58 18.23 15.58
C ALA A 176 -8.04 18.95 16.86
N TYR A 177 -7.24 18.87 17.92
CA TYR A 177 -7.52 19.58 19.18
C TYR A 177 -7.42 21.10 19.03
N PHE A 178 -6.39 21.59 18.34
CA PHE A 178 -6.15 23.03 18.16
C PHE A 178 -7.23 23.71 17.30
N TYR A 179 -7.72 23.03 16.27
CA TYR A 179 -8.77 23.54 15.37
C TYR A 179 -10.19 23.20 15.84
N GLY A 180 -10.35 22.42 16.92
CA GLY A 180 -11.65 22.00 17.42
C GLY A 180 -12.34 20.90 16.60
N GLU A 181 -11.61 20.25 15.71
CA GLU A 181 -12.09 19.20 14.81
C GLU A 181 -11.66 17.81 15.30
N ILE A 182 -12.00 17.48 16.55
CA ILE A 182 -11.59 16.21 17.20
C ILE A 182 -12.08 14.99 16.41
N GLU A 183 -13.13 15.14 15.61
CA GLU A 183 -13.69 14.11 14.75
C GLU A 183 -12.67 13.56 13.76
N LEU A 184 -11.79 14.39 13.21
CA LEU A 184 -10.70 13.97 12.31
C LEU A 184 -9.74 12.97 12.96
N PHE A 185 -9.57 13.03 14.27
CA PHE A 185 -8.72 12.09 14.99
C PHE A 185 -9.37 10.72 15.18
N TYR A 186 -10.68 10.67 15.45
CA TYR A 186 -11.39 9.41 15.69
C TYR A 186 -11.72 8.66 14.40
N GLN A 187 -11.90 9.36 13.31
CA GLN A 187 -12.35 8.77 12.05
C GLN A 187 -11.47 7.64 11.52
N PRO A 188 -10.13 7.71 11.49
CA PRO A 188 -9.29 6.59 11.07
C PRO A 188 -9.52 5.32 11.89
N PHE A 189 -9.83 5.46 13.19
CA PHE A 189 -10.11 4.32 14.06
C PHE A 189 -11.50 3.74 13.83
N ILE A 190 -12.50 4.58 13.58
CA ILE A 190 -13.86 4.15 13.23
C ILE A 190 -13.83 3.42 11.90
N GLU A 191 -13.12 3.93 10.91
CA GLU A 191 -12.97 3.32 9.58
C GLU A 191 -12.20 1.99 9.62
N LEU A 192 -11.28 1.83 10.57
CA LEU A 192 -10.60 0.57 10.79
C LEU A 192 -11.56 -0.53 11.28
N VAL A 193 -12.56 -0.16 12.07
CA VAL A 193 -13.56 -1.07 12.64
C VAL A 193 -14.76 -1.26 11.69
N THR A 194 -15.13 -0.22 10.95
CA THR A 194 -16.18 -0.29 9.93
C THR A 194 -15.61 -0.92 8.66
N PHE A 195 -15.66 -2.24 8.57
CA PHE A 195 -15.34 -2.94 7.34
C PHE A 195 -16.35 -2.58 6.26
N HIS A 196 -15.94 -1.81 5.26
CA HIS A 196 -16.71 -1.62 4.04
C HIS A 196 -16.50 -2.85 3.14
N PRO A 197 -17.51 -3.72 3.02
CA PRO A 197 -17.34 -4.94 2.26
C PRO A 197 -17.19 -4.62 0.78
N ILE A 198 -16.11 -5.09 0.20
CA ILE A 198 -15.88 -5.07 -1.25
C ILE A 198 -16.75 -6.17 -1.85
N THR A 199 -17.84 -5.82 -2.53
CA THR A 199 -18.68 -6.77 -3.27
C THR A 199 -17.98 -7.14 -4.57
N LEU A 200 -17.37 -8.32 -4.62
CA LEU A 200 -16.73 -8.82 -5.84
C LEU A 200 -17.73 -8.93 -7.02
N TRP A 201 -19.01 -9.08 -6.76
CA TRP A 201 -20.06 -9.11 -7.78
C TRP A 201 -20.27 -7.77 -8.51
N ASN A 202 -19.86 -6.67 -7.92
CA ASN A 202 -19.95 -5.36 -8.54
C ASN A 202 -18.74 -5.04 -9.44
N PHE A 203 -17.71 -5.89 -9.39
CA PHE A 203 -16.53 -5.73 -10.25
C PHE A 203 -16.79 -6.32 -11.63
N PRO A 204 -16.35 -5.67 -12.69
CA PRO A 204 -16.40 -6.24 -14.03
C PRO A 204 -15.56 -7.52 -14.09
N LEU A 205 -15.99 -8.46 -14.92
CA LEU A 205 -15.38 -9.80 -15.02
C LEU A 205 -13.85 -9.76 -15.26
N TRP A 206 -13.37 -8.74 -15.95
CA TRP A 206 -11.95 -8.57 -16.25
C TRP A 206 -11.12 -8.23 -14.99
N GLU A 207 -11.66 -7.49 -14.02
CA GLU A 207 -10.98 -7.21 -12.75
C GLU A 207 -10.87 -8.47 -11.90
N ILE A 208 -11.93 -9.26 -11.83
CA ILE A 208 -11.93 -10.56 -11.12
C ILE A 208 -10.94 -11.52 -11.78
N ALA A 209 -10.92 -11.57 -13.11
CA ALA A 209 -9.96 -12.39 -13.87
C ALA A 209 -8.52 -11.94 -13.60
N THR A 210 -8.26 -10.64 -13.55
CA THR A 210 -6.94 -10.08 -13.23
C THR A 210 -6.50 -10.44 -11.82
N LEU A 211 -7.39 -10.34 -10.83
CA LEU A 211 -7.10 -10.75 -9.45
C LEU A 211 -6.79 -12.24 -9.36
N GLY A 212 -7.58 -13.09 -10.05
CA GLY A 212 -7.34 -14.53 -10.12
C GLY A 212 -6.00 -14.89 -10.80
N TYR A 213 -5.66 -14.17 -11.87
CA TYR A 213 -4.38 -14.33 -12.56
C TYR A 213 -3.19 -13.92 -11.66
N LEU A 214 -3.29 -12.80 -10.94
CA LEU A 214 -2.26 -12.37 -10.00
C LEU A 214 -2.09 -13.36 -8.85
N PHE A 215 -3.19 -13.93 -8.35
CA PHE A 215 -3.13 -14.97 -7.32
C PHE A 215 -2.45 -16.25 -7.82
N LEU A 216 -2.74 -16.67 -9.05
CA LEU A 216 -2.07 -17.80 -9.67
C LEU A 216 -0.57 -17.54 -9.86
N LEU A 217 -0.20 -16.38 -10.37
CA LEU A 217 1.21 -15.96 -10.48
C LEU A 217 1.90 -15.95 -9.11
N PHE A 218 1.21 -15.49 -8.07
CA PHE A 218 1.74 -15.52 -6.71
C PHE A 218 2.05 -16.94 -6.24
N ILE A 219 1.13 -17.90 -6.46
CA ILE A 219 1.35 -19.31 -6.08
C ILE A 219 2.56 -19.88 -6.83
N VAL A 220 2.59 -19.74 -8.15
CA VAL A 220 3.68 -20.27 -9.00
C VAL A 220 5.02 -19.66 -8.60
N SER A 221 5.06 -18.33 -8.41
CA SER A 221 6.26 -17.61 -8.00
C SER A 221 6.72 -18.02 -6.59
N SER A 222 5.79 -18.19 -5.65
CA SER A 222 6.11 -18.62 -4.28
C SER A 222 6.70 -20.01 -4.25
N VAL A 223 6.12 -20.97 -4.98
CA VAL A 223 6.66 -22.33 -5.10
C VAL A 223 8.05 -22.29 -5.72
N HIS A 224 8.22 -21.53 -6.80
CA HIS A 224 9.53 -21.40 -7.45
C HIS A 224 10.57 -20.79 -6.50
N CYS A 225 10.23 -19.74 -5.78
CA CYS A 225 11.12 -19.10 -4.80
C CYS A 225 11.50 -20.02 -3.64
N LEU A 226 10.58 -20.88 -3.16
CA LEU A 226 10.86 -21.84 -2.09
C LEU A 226 11.78 -22.96 -2.57
N VAL A 227 11.61 -23.42 -3.80
CA VAL A 227 12.43 -24.50 -4.40
C VAL A 227 13.80 -23.98 -4.84
N ALA A 228 13.84 -22.90 -5.62
CA ALA A 228 15.08 -22.33 -6.16
C ALA A 228 15.88 -21.52 -5.10
N GLY A 229 15.21 -21.00 -4.09
CA GLY A 229 15.82 -20.19 -3.03
C GLY A 229 16.75 -20.96 -2.10
N TYR A 230 16.80 -22.29 -2.20
CA TYR A 230 17.69 -23.10 -1.38
C TYR A 230 19.18 -22.79 -1.64
N GLU A 231 19.52 -22.35 -2.83
CA GLU A 231 20.88 -21.94 -3.22
C GLU A 231 21.21 -20.48 -2.86
N ASP A 232 20.20 -19.68 -2.43
CA ASP A 232 20.40 -18.28 -2.10
C ASP A 232 21.04 -18.08 -0.73
N LYS A 233 21.68 -16.90 -0.58
CA LYS A 233 22.20 -16.46 0.72
C LYS A 233 21.07 -16.45 1.77
N ILE A 234 21.38 -16.81 3.00
CA ILE A 234 20.42 -16.87 4.12
C ILE A 234 19.63 -15.54 4.24
N ARG A 235 20.30 -14.41 4.06
CA ARG A 235 19.71 -13.08 4.10
C ARG A 235 18.64 -12.90 3.00
N THR A 236 18.96 -13.21 1.75
CA THR A 236 18.02 -13.11 0.61
C THR A 236 16.82 -14.02 0.80
N ARG A 237 17.07 -15.24 1.27
CA ARG A 237 16.01 -16.20 1.59
C ARG A 237 15.06 -15.69 2.67
N SER A 238 15.58 -15.06 3.72
CA SER A 238 14.74 -14.46 4.77
C SER A 238 13.85 -13.34 4.22
N TYR A 239 14.36 -12.50 3.32
CA TYR A 239 13.56 -11.46 2.67
C TYR A 239 12.47 -12.05 1.77
N LEU A 240 12.80 -13.05 0.96
CA LEU A 240 11.84 -13.74 0.09
C LEU A 240 10.72 -14.41 0.89
N HIS A 241 11.07 -15.13 1.96
CA HIS A 241 10.06 -15.76 2.83
C HIS A 241 9.12 -14.72 3.45
N PHE A 242 9.66 -13.58 3.90
CA PHE A 242 8.83 -12.51 4.44
C PHE A 242 7.95 -11.89 3.37
N LEU A 243 8.44 -11.65 2.15
CA LEU A 243 7.64 -11.14 1.04
C LEU A 243 6.51 -12.10 0.64
N ILE A 244 6.77 -13.41 0.60
CA ILE A 244 5.74 -14.43 0.35
C ILE A 244 4.67 -14.36 1.45
N PHE A 245 5.08 -14.33 2.70
CA PHE A 245 4.16 -14.23 3.84
C PHE A 245 3.34 -12.93 3.80
N LEU A 246 3.98 -11.79 3.53
CA LEU A 246 3.35 -10.49 3.40
C LEU A 246 2.31 -10.48 2.27
N THR A 247 2.68 -10.97 1.09
CA THR A 247 1.78 -11.05 -0.06
C THR A 247 0.60 -11.99 0.20
N PHE A 248 0.84 -13.11 0.87
CA PHE A 248 -0.23 -14.00 1.32
C PHE A 248 -1.22 -13.27 2.25
N CYS A 249 -0.72 -12.52 3.23
CA CYS A 249 -1.56 -11.73 4.12
C CYS A 249 -2.36 -10.65 3.38
N ILE A 250 -1.80 -10.03 2.34
CA ILE A 250 -2.52 -9.08 1.48
C ILE A 250 -3.68 -9.78 0.76
N PHE A 251 -3.46 -10.96 0.18
CA PHE A 251 -4.53 -11.72 -0.47
C PHE A 251 -5.60 -12.16 0.53
N VAL A 252 -5.21 -12.63 1.72
CA VAL A 252 -6.15 -12.97 2.79
C VAL A 252 -6.99 -11.75 3.19
N TYR A 253 -6.36 -10.58 3.32
CA TYR A 253 -7.07 -9.34 3.60
C TYR A 253 -8.10 -9.01 2.51
N ILE A 254 -7.72 -9.04 1.23
CA ILE A 254 -8.61 -8.77 0.10
C ILE A 254 -9.80 -9.75 0.11
N LEU A 255 -9.54 -11.05 0.29
CA LEU A 255 -10.59 -12.08 0.33
C LEU A 255 -11.48 -11.95 1.58
N SER A 256 -10.91 -11.64 2.75
CA SER A 256 -11.65 -11.46 4.00
C SER A 256 -12.64 -10.31 3.92
N VAL A 257 -12.22 -9.18 3.37
CA VAL A 257 -13.09 -8.01 3.15
C VAL A 257 -14.21 -8.35 2.16
N SER A 258 -13.94 -9.22 1.17
CA SER A 258 -14.95 -9.68 0.20
C SER A 258 -15.97 -10.66 0.80
N TYR A 259 -15.56 -11.49 1.76
CA TYR A 259 -16.40 -12.59 2.29
C TYR A 259 -17.42 -12.14 3.36
N THR A 260 -17.15 -11.09 4.10
CA THR A 260 -18.04 -10.60 5.17
C THR A 260 -19.41 -10.16 4.66
N HIS A 261 -19.56 -9.87 3.37
CA HIS A 261 -20.82 -9.46 2.76
C HIS A 261 -21.77 -10.62 2.43
N LEU A 262 -21.28 -11.81 2.13
CA LEU A 262 -22.15 -12.98 1.83
C LEU A 262 -23.00 -13.37 3.05
N ARG A 263 -22.48 -13.19 4.25
CA ARG A 263 -23.17 -13.53 5.50
C ARG A 263 -24.21 -12.48 5.93
N ALA A 264 -24.03 -11.22 5.54
CA ALA A 264 -24.98 -10.16 5.88
C ALA A 264 -26.28 -10.20 5.04
N HIS A 265 -26.23 -10.82 3.87
CA HIS A 265 -27.43 -11.04 3.03
C HIS A 265 -28.24 -12.28 3.38
N GLU A 266 -27.66 -13.25 4.11
CA GLU A 266 -28.37 -14.45 4.55
C GLU A 266 -29.15 -14.28 5.88
N THR A 267 -28.91 -13.19 6.61
CA THR A 267 -29.64 -12.87 7.86
C THR A 267 -30.71 -11.82 7.65
#